data_af8e7c8965a75081b2041d2b308a0d46
#
_entry.id   af8e7c8965a75081b2041d2b308a0d46
#
_cell.length_a   1.000
_cell.length_b   1.000
_cell.length_c   1.000
_cell.angle_alpha   90.00
_cell.angle_beta   90.00
_cell.angle_gamma   90.00
#
_symmetry.space_group_name_H-M   'P 1'
#
loop_
_entity.id
_entity.type
_entity.pdbx_description
1 polymer ?
#
loop_
_entity_poly.entity_id
_entity_poly.type
_entity_poly.pdbx_seq_one_letter_code
_entity_poly.pdbx_strand_id
1 'polypeptide(L)'
;MPECCGNRKIVDAAVRKSGVVVVMNRKHVKNPQHMVTTMWEVYQAGYVAECTFRIDAGILREGMKELVKMRKAAPADKPFVLGVGSVINPSELEDAICMGFDLIVAPANVMGGHGEGKEFVRACRMAGVFAAPAIFTPTELQYFIERPDGLEPDGIKVFPADSHGPGGVKSLLAPCVRERHAGRLIMPTGGVNFETGPKYREAISANGFTPILGMSAPLELVEKENKPGDAETIRRSLAEFARKMAAAGK
;
A
#
# COMPACT_ATOMS: atom_id res chain seq x y z
N MET A 1 -5.03 -0.41 25.81
CA MET A 1 -5.03 -0.33 24.33
C MET A 1 -3.61 -0.52 23.87
N PRO A 2 -3.32 -1.33 22.87
CA PRO A 2 -1.94 -1.48 22.42
C PRO A 2 -1.44 -0.13 21.90
N GLU A 3 -0.26 0.31 22.34
CA GLU A 3 0.48 1.48 21.83
C GLU A 3 0.98 1.30 20.38
N CYS A 4 0.21 0.63 19.54
CA CYS A 4 0.73 -0.04 18.36
C CYS A 4 0.53 0.71 17.07
N CYS A 5 -0.27 1.79 17.05
CA CYS A 5 -0.70 2.31 15.77
C CYS A 5 -0.08 3.64 15.47
N GLY A 6 0.51 3.72 14.31
CA GLY A 6 1.06 4.93 13.74
C GLY A 6 -0.04 6.00 13.66
N ASN A 7 0.34 7.25 13.80
CA ASN A 7 -0.57 8.35 13.49
C ASN A 7 -0.91 8.30 12.00
N ARG A 8 -2.17 8.07 11.62
CA ARG A 8 -2.66 8.01 10.23
C ARG A 8 -2.16 9.18 9.37
N LYS A 9 -2.04 10.38 9.95
CA LYS A 9 -1.50 11.56 9.25
C LYS A 9 -0.01 11.39 8.91
N ILE A 10 0.76 10.75 9.76
CA ILE A 10 2.18 10.43 9.50
C ILE A 10 2.27 9.44 8.35
N VAL A 11 1.40 8.42 8.35
CA VAL A 11 1.34 7.42 7.27
C VAL A 11 0.93 8.08 5.95
N ASP A 12 -0.11 8.94 5.95
CA ASP A 12 -0.53 9.69 4.76
C ASP A 12 0.61 10.53 4.18
N ALA A 13 1.31 11.27 5.03
CA ALA A 13 2.46 12.09 4.60
C ALA A 13 3.59 11.23 4.02
N ALA A 14 3.90 10.09 4.64
CA ALA A 14 4.94 9.18 4.17
C ALA A 14 4.57 8.54 2.82
N VAL A 15 3.33 8.10 2.65
CA VAL A 15 2.82 7.52 1.40
C VAL A 15 2.84 8.55 0.28
N ARG A 16 2.40 9.79 0.54
CA ARG A 16 2.45 10.90 -0.45
C ARG A 16 3.87 11.25 -0.84
N LYS A 17 4.77 11.35 0.13
CA LYS A 17 6.20 11.64 -0.12
C LYS A 17 6.87 10.54 -0.93
N SER A 18 6.56 9.29 -0.64
CA SER A 18 7.07 8.12 -1.37
C SER A 18 6.56 8.08 -2.82
N GLY A 19 5.29 8.36 -3.06
CA GLY A 19 4.62 8.18 -4.35
C GLY A 19 4.58 6.74 -4.88
N VAL A 20 5.17 5.79 -4.12
CA VAL A 20 5.23 4.36 -4.45
C VAL A 20 5.07 3.54 -3.17
N VAL A 21 4.23 2.52 -3.23
CA VAL A 21 4.16 1.44 -2.25
C VAL A 21 4.76 0.19 -2.89
N VAL A 22 5.87 -0.29 -2.32
CA VAL A 22 6.57 -1.48 -2.80
C VAL A 22 5.89 -2.72 -2.25
N VAL A 23 5.27 -3.49 -3.15
CA VAL A 23 4.50 -4.69 -2.79
C VAL A 23 5.42 -5.90 -2.75
N MET A 24 5.56 -6.48 -1.56
CA MET A 24 6.32 -7.71 -1.31
C MET A 24 5.38 -8.91 -1.35
N ASN A 25 5.74 -9.92 -2.12
CA ASN A 25 5.02 -11.20 -2.20
C ASN A 25 5.84 -12.36 -1.59
N ARG A 26 5.28 -13.59 -1.64
CA ARG A 26 5.93 -14.79 -1.09
C ARG A 26 7.31 -15.12 -1.70
N LYS A 27 7.62 -14.61 -2.88
CA LYS A 27 8.91 -14.87 -3.52
C LYS A 27 10.03 -14.07 -2.85
N HIS A 28 9.71 -12.91 -2.29
CA HIS A 28 10.66 -12.04 -1.61
C HIS A 28 10.94 -12.46 -0.16
N VAL A 29 10.05 -13.28 0.45
CA VAL A 29 10.08 -13.59 1.88
C VAL A 29 10.00 -15.11 2.10
N LYS A 30 11.06 -15.71 2.64
CA LYS A 30 11.14 -17.14 2.98
C LYS A 30 11.31 -17.40 4.47
N ASN A 31 11.67 -16.40 5.24
CA ASN A 31 11.83 -16.45 6.70
C ASN A 31 11.65 -15.04 7.29
N PRO A 32 11.57 -14.88 8.62
CA PRO A 32 11.37 -13.58 9.26
C PRO A 32 12.46 -12.56 8.91
N GLN A 33 13.74 -12.98 8.83
CA GLN A 33 14.84 -12.09 8.52
C GLN A 33 14.75 -11.52 7.09
N HIS A 34 14.29 -12.30 6.11
CA HIS A 34 14.06 -11.80 4.75
C HIS A 34 13.00 -10.68 4.74
N MET A 35 11.93 -10.84 5.53
CA MET A 35 10.89 -9.81 5.67
C MET A 35 11.48 -8.53 6.27
N VAL A 36 12.19 -8.65 7.39
CA VAL A 36 12.81 -7.52 8.09
C VAL A 36 13.78 -6.79 7.17
N THR A 37 14.72 -7.51 6.56
CA THR A 37 15.72 -6.91 5.66
C THR A 37 15.05 -6.21 4.48
N THR A 38 14.09 -6.84 3.83
CA THR A 38 13.45 -6.25 2.64
C THR A 38 12.67 -4.99 3.00
N MET A 39 11.86 -5.01 4.06
CA MET A 39 11.10 -3.83 4.47
C MET A 39 12.04 -2.69 4.91
N TRP A 40 13.14 -3.01 5.58
CA TRP A 40 14.13 -2.03 6.00
C TRP A 40 14.82 -1.36 4.81
N GLU A 41 15.32 -2.15 3.84
CA GLU A 41 15.99 -1.59 2.67
C GLU A 41 15.04 -0.75 1.79
N VAL A 42 13.77 -1.16 1.68
CA VAL A 42 12.72 -0.36 1.00
C VAL A 42 12.54 0.98 1.71
N TYR A 43 12.43 0.98 3.04
CA TYR A 43 12.36 2.21 3.84
C TYR A 43 13.61 3.08 3.69
N GLN A 44 14.81 2.49 3.74
CA GLN A 44 16.06 3.24 3.56
C GLN A 44 16.13 3.94 2.20
N ALA A 45 15.60 3.31 1.17
CA ALA A 45 15.48 3.88 -0.18
C ALA A 45 14.39 4.98 -0.30
N GLY A 46 13.64 5.28 0.76
CA GLY A 46 12.61 6.32 0.78
C GLY A 46 11.22 5.88 0.30
N TYR A 47 10.99 4.57 0.20
CA TYR A 47 9.70 4.01 -0.18
C TYR A 47 8.93 3.44 1.01
N VAL A 48 7.61 3.27 0.83
CA VAL A 48 6.75 2.53 1.77
C VAL A 48 6.66 1.07 1.33
N ALA A 49 6.84 0.12 2.26
CA ALA A 49 6.71 -1.30 1.99
C ALA A 49 5.33 -1.84 2.42
N GLU A 50 4.72 -2.65 1.56
CA GLU A 50 3.51 -3.44 1.84
C GLU A 50 3.86 -4.91 1.67
N CYS A 51 3.82 -5.72 2.73
CA CYS A 51 3.91 -7.17 2.60
C CYS A 51 2.52 -7.78 2.37
N THR A 52 2.46 -8.98 1.79
CA THR A 52 1.20 -9.71 1.68
C THR A 52 0.89 -10.48 2.95
N PHE A 53 -0.35 -10.44 3.43
CA PHE A 53 -0.82 -11.30 4.53
C PHE A 53 -0.80 -12.81 4.17
N ARG A 54 -0.54 -13.14 2.90
CA ARG A 54 -0.37 -14.53 2.40
C ARG A 54 1.01 -15.13 2.68
N ILE A 55 1.91 -14.42 3.35
CA ILE A 55 3.14 -14.99 3.93
C ILE A 55 2.75 -15.89 5.11
N ASP A 56 3.57 -16.90 5.42
CA ASP A 56 3.35 -17.76 6.59
C ASP A 56 3.15 -16.95 7.88
N ALA A 57 2.16 -17.32 8.67
CA ALA A 57 1.77 -16.57 9.86
C ALA A 57 2.88 -16.49 10.93
N GLY A 58 3.72 -17.52 11.05
CA GLY A 58 4.88 -17.51 11.94
C GLY A 58 5.93 -16.50 11.47
N ILE A 59 6.20 -16.47 10.17
CA ILE A 59 7.12 -15.48 9.56
C ILE A 59 6.61 -14.05 9.79
N LEU A 60 5.32 -13.81 9.56
CA LEU A 60 4.72 -12.49 9.79
C LEU A 60 4.87 -12.04 11.24
N ARG A 61 4.49 -12.90 12.19
CA ARG A 61 4.52 -12.56 13.63
C ARG A 61 5.94 -12.29 14.11
N GLU A 62 6.89 -13.14 13.77
CA GLU A 62 8.29 -12.97 14.18
C GLU A 62 8.94 -11.76 13.48
N GLY A 63 8.73 -11.58 12.18
CA GLY A 63 9.22 -10.41 11.44
C GLY A 63 8.65 -9.10 12.00
N MET A 64 7.35 -9.06 12.30
CA MET A 64 6.70 -7.87 12.85
C MET A 64 7.20 -7.50 14.25
N LYS A 65 7.54 -8.46 15.11
CA LYS A 65 8.15 -8.16 16.42
C LYS A 65 9.41 -7.31 16.29
N GLU A 66 10.25 -7.62 15.31
CA GLU A 66 11.49 -6.87 15.07
C GLU A 66 11.21 -5.54 14.37
N LEU A 67 10.37 -5.54 13.32
CA LEU A 67 10.02 -4.34 12.57
C LEU A 67 9.36 -3.27 13.45
N VAL A 68 8.51 -3.65 14.39
CA VAL A 68 7.90 -2.71 15.36
C VAL A 68 8.95 -2.05 16.26
N LYS A 69 9.99 -2.80 16.69
CA LYS A 69 11.11 -2.20 17.44
C LYS A 69 11.88 -1.20 16.58
N MET A 70 12.21 -1.58 15.33
CA MET A 70 12.90 -0.72 14.38
C MET A 70 12.09 0.55 14.08
N ARG A 71 10.76 0.43 13.92
CA ARG A 71 9.85 1.58 13.73
C ARG A 71 9.93 2.56 14.90
N LYS A 72 9.92 2.06 16.15
CA LYS A 72 10.03 2.90 17.35
C LYS A 72 11.37 3.65 17.43
N ALA A 73 12.42 3.10 16.83
CA ALA A 73 13.74 3.72 16.76
C ALA A 73 13.95 4.61 15.53
N ALA A 74 12.99 4.61 14.58
CA ALA A 74 13.09 5.42 13.37
C ALA A 74 12.97 6.92 13.70
N PRO A 75 13.70 7.80 12.98
CA PRO A 75 13.61 9.25 13.16
C PRO A 75 12.19 9.78 12.87
N ALA A 76 11.74 10.76 13.64
CA ALA A 76 10.40 11.32 13.49
C ALA A 76 10.15 12.01 12.14
N ASP A 77 11.19 12.56 11.53
CA ASP A 77 11.16 13.20 10.20
C ASP A 77 11.22 12.20 9.04
N LYS A 78 11.57 10.93 9.33
CA LYS A 78 11.57 9.82 8.38
C LYS A 78 10.85 8.61 9.00
N PRO A 79 9.52 8.60 9.08
CA PRO A 79 8.77 7.52 9.72
C PRO A 79 8.88 6.21 8.94
N PHE A 80 9.10 5.11 9.66
CA PHE A 80 9.11 3.76 9.10
C PHE A 80 7.69 3.19 9.10
N VAL A 81 7.00 3.25 7.96
CA VAL A 81 5.63 2.76 7.78
C VAL A 81 5.64 1.26 7.44
N LEU A 82 4.88 0.48 8.19
CA LEU A 82 4.72 -0.96 8.02
C LEU A 82 3.36 -1.25 7.37
N GLY A 83 3.37 -1.59 6.08
CA GLY A 83 2.16 -1.89 5.31
C GLY A 83 1.89 -3.38 5.15
N VAL A 84 0.60 -3.73 5.09
CA VAL A 84 0.15 -5.09 4.73
C VAL A 84 -1.04 -5.05 3.78
N GLY A 85 -1.02 -5.95 2.79
CA GLY A 85 -2.12 -6.16 1.85
C GLY A 85 -2.61 -7.60 1.82
N SER A 86 -3.63 -7.87 1.02
CA SER A 86 -4.28 -9.18 0.93
C SER A 86 -4.91 -9.66 2.26
N VAL A 87 -5.39 -8.73 3.07
CA VAL A 87 -6.22 -8.99 4.25
C VAL A 87 -7.64 -9.20 3.74
N ILE A 88 -8.16 -10.44 3.77
CA ILE A 88 -9.38 -10.81 3.03
C ILE A 88 -10.58 -11.20 3.90
N ASN A 89 -10.44 -11.16 5.21
CA ASN A 89 -11.54 -11.43 6.14
C ASN A 89 -11.35 -10.67 7.47
N PRO A 90 -12.40 -10.56 8.31
CA PRO A 90 -12.36 -9.80 9.56
C PRO A 90 -11.30 -10.28 10.55
N SER A 91 -11.08 -11.60 10.69
CA SER A 91 -10.08 -12.14 11.61
C SER A 91 -8.66 -11.74 11.21
N GLU A 92 -8.36 -11.75 9.91
CA GLU A 92 -7.08 -11.27 9.40
C GLU A 92 -6.88 -9.77 9.62
N LEU A 93 -7.97 -8.98 9.56
CA LEU A 93 -7.92 -7.56 9.88
C LEU A 93 -7.55 -7.33 11.36
N GLU A 94 -8.20 -8.07 12.26
CA GLU A 94 -7.87 -8.01 13.69
C GLU A 94 -6.42 -8.42 13.94
N ASP A 95 -5.97 -9.53 13.36
CA ASP A 95 -4.59 -9.99 13.45
C ASP A 95 -3.60 -8.95 12.92
N ALA A 96 -3.87 -8.33 11.77
CA ALA A 96 -3.01 -7.30 11.17
C ALA A 96 -2.90 -6.05 12.09
N ILE A 97 -4.02 -5.61 12.67
CA ILE A 97 -4.04 -4.51 13.65
C ILE A 97 -3.23 -4.90 14.90
N CYS A 98 -3.44 -6.10 15.44
CA CYS A 98 -2.74 -6.59 16.63
C CYS A 98 -1.23 -6.77 16.39
N MET A 99 -0.81 -7.16 15.19
CA MET A 99 0.61 -7.24 14.82
C MET A 99 1.28 -5.86 14.72
N GLY A 100 0.50 -4.77 14.64
CA GLY A 100 1.00 -3.40 14.61
C GLY A 100 1.34 -2.87 13.23
N PHE A 101 0.65 -3.29 12.19
CA PHE A 101 0.73 -2.65 10.87
C PHE A 101 0.13 -1.25 10.90
N ASP A 102 0.75 -0.31 10.18
CA ASP A 102 0.36 1.09 10.09
C ASP A 102 -0.56 1.39 8.90
N LEU A 103 -0.46 0.57 7.86
CA LEU A 103 -1.23 0.66 6.62
C LEU A 103 -1.80 -0.72 6.30
N ILE A 104 -3.13 -0.80 6.13
CA ILE A 104 -3.82 -2.04 5.78
C ILE A 104 -4.60 -1.86 4.49
N VAL A 105 -4.35 -2.78 3.55
CA VAL A 105 -5.05 -2.89 2.28
C VAL A 105 -5.90 -4.16 2.27
N ALA A 106 -7.20 -3.99 2.06
CA ALA A 106 -8.17 -5.08 2.06
C ALA A 106 -9.19 -4.90 0.92
N PRO A 107 -9.87 -5.96 0.44
CA PRO A 107 -10.98 -5.81 -0.47
C PRO A 107 -12.08 -4.88 0.09
N ALA A 108 -12.80 -4.20 -0.78
CA ALA A 108 -13.90 -3.30 -0.41
C ALA A 108 -14.94 -3.95 0.50
N ASN A 109 -15.14 -5.25 0.35
CA ASN A 109 -16.12 -6.06 1.09
C ASN A 109 -15.51 -6.98 2.15
N VAL A 110 -14.32 -6.67 2.66
CA VAL A 110 -13.58 -7.51 3.63
C VAL A 110 -14.39 -7.87 4.87
N MET A 111 -15.32 -7.01 5.29
CA MET A 111 -16.19 -7.22 6.45
C MET A 111 -17.51 -7.98 6.13
N GLY A 112 -17.67 -8.50 4.90
CA GLY A 112 -18.77 -9.41 4.54
C GLY A 112 -19.74 -8.93 3.47
N GLY A 113 -19.86 -7.65 3.18
CA GLY A 113 -20.80 -7.16 2.18
C GLY A 113 -20.58 -5.73 1.74
N HIS A 114 -21.28 -5.31 0.69
CA HIS A 114 -21.15 -3.94 0.18
C HIS A 114 -21.48 -2.87 1.24
N GLY A 115 -22.41 -3.15 2.15
CA GLY A 115 -22.76 -2.22 3.24
C GLY A 115 -21.73 -2.16 4.37
N GLU A 116 -20.83 -3.12 4.48
CA GLU A 116 -19.95 -3.31 5.63
C GLU A 116 -18.53 -2.73 5.44
N GLY A 117 -18.20 -2.21 4.25
CA GLY A 117 -16.89 -1.60 4.00
C GLY A 117 -16.56 -0.43 4.93
N LYS A 118 -17.59 0.26 5.46
CA LYS A 118 -17.44 1.28 6.51
C LYS A 118 -16.83 0.72 7.80
N GLU A 119 -17.14 -0.52 8.15
CA GLU A 119 -16.64 -1.16 9.37
C GLU A 119 -15.13 -1.42 9.25
N PHE A 120 -14.63 -1.74 8.06
CA PHE A 120 -13.19 -1.80 7.80
C PHE A 120 -12.51 -0.46 8.10
N VAL A 121 -13.05 0.64 7.55
CA VAL A 121 -12.50 1.98 7.77
C VAL A 121 -12.60 2.38 9.24
N ARG A 122 -13.72 2.06 9.89
CA ARG A 122 -13.94 2.32 11.32
C ARG A 122 -12.94 1.57 12.19
N ALA A 123 -12.76 0.26 11.98
CA ALA A 123 -11.79 -0.55 12.71
C ALA A 123 -10.36 -0.01 12.58
N CYS A 124 -9.94 0.30 11.36
CA CYS A 124 -8.63 0.91 11.12
C CYS A 124 -8.49 2.26 11.83
N ARG A 125 -9.52 3.14 11.76
CA ARG A 125 -9.49 4.45 12.43
C ARG A 125 -9.38 4.33 13.94
N MET A 126 -10.17 3.45 14.55
CA MET A 126 -10.11 3.22 16.00
C MET A 126 -8.73 2.73 16.45
N ALA A 127 -8.06 1.98 15.59
CA ALA A 127 -6.70 1.51 15.81
C ALA A 127 -5.59 2.51 15.40
N GLY A 128 -5.93 3.66 14.82
CA GLY A 128 -4.94 4.63 14.32
C GLY A 128 -4.25 4.19 13.01
N VAL A 129 -4.80 3.20 12.31
CA VAL A 129 -4.24 2.59 11.09
C VAL A 129 -4.78 3.26 9.84
N PHE A 130 -3.93 3.45 8.84
CA PHE A 130 -4.29 3.95 7.51
C PHE A 130 -5.07 2.87 6.75
N ALA A 131 -6.30 3.18 6.37
CA ALA A 131 -7.20 2.28 5.66
C ALA A 131 -7.17 2.52 4.15
N ALA A 132 -6.89 1.47 3.37
CA ALA A 132 -6.91 1.50 1.91
C ALA A 132 -7.78 0.36 1.34
N PRO A 133 -9.12 0.52 1.27
CA PRO A 133 -9.98 -0.46 0.60
C PRO A 133 -9.63 -0.58 -0.87
N ALA A 134 -9.62 -1.82 -1.39
CA ALA A 134 -9.42 -2.10 -2.80
C ALA A 134 -10.76 -2.21 -3.51
N ILE A 135 -10.92 -1.43 -4.57
CA ILE A 135 -12.12 -1.37 -5.42
C ILE A 135 -11.82 -1.87 -6.83
N PHE A 136 -12.88 -2.26 -7.54
CA PHE A 136 -12.84 -2.65 -8.94
C PHE A 136 -13.91 -1.94 -9.79
N THR A 137 -14.98 -1.44 -9.18
CA THR A 137 -16.15 -0.89 -9.88
C THR A 137 -16.42 0.57 -9.50
N PRO A 138 -17.14 1.33 -10.36
CA PRO A 138 -17.59 2.69 -10.03
C PRO A 138 -18.48 2.75 -8.78
N THR A 139 -19.31 1.74 -8.55
CA THR A 139 -20.19 1.67 -7.37
C THR A 139 -19.39 1.55 -6.08
N GLU A 140 -18.35 0.70 -6.07
CA GLU A 140 -17.44 0.59 -4.92
C GLU A 140 -16.68 1.90 -4.68
N LEU A 141 -16.23 2.56 -5.76
CA LEU A 141 -15.59 3.87 -5.66
C LEU A 141 -16.52 4.89 -5.02
N GLN A 142 -17.74 5.03 -5.53
CA GLN A 142 -18.74 5.97 -5.02
C GLN A 142 -19.05 5.70 -3.55
N TYR A 143 -19.17 4.43 -3.18
CA TYR A 143 -19.42 4.02 -1.81
C TYR A 143 -18.38 4.55 -0.80
N PHE A 144 -17.09 4.61 -1.20
CA PHE A 144 -16.02 5.10 -0.34
C PHE A 144 -15.75 6.59 -0.47
N ILE A 145 -15.99 7.18 -1.63
CA ILE A 145 -15.60 8.56 -1.90
C ILE A 145 -16.68 9.58 -1.49
N GLU A 146 -17.96 9.17 -1.50
CA GLU A 146 -19.11 10.00 -1.14
C GLU A 146 -19.73 9.53 0.18
N ARG A 147 -19.03 9.72 1.30
CA ARG A 147 -19.50 9.27 2.60
C ARG A 147 -19.98 10.43 3.47
N PRO A 148 -21.31 10.53 3.71
CA PRO A 148 -21.86 11.57 4.57
C PRO A 148 -21.55 11.35 6.05
N ASP A 149 -21.17 10.12 6.47
CA ASP A 149 -20.84 9.76 7.86
C ASP A 149 -19.39 10.07 8.25
N GLY A 150 -18.61 10.67 7.35
CA GLY A 150 -17.21 11.01 7.59
C GLY A 150 -16.26 9.81 7.69
N LEU A 151 -16.72 8.59 7.40
CA LEU A 151 -15.89 7.38 7.39
C LEU A 151 -15.22 7.14 6.04
N GLU A 152 -14.66 8.18 5.47
CA GLU A 152 -13.87 8.07 4.25
C GLU A 152 -12.53 7.39 4.52
N PRO A 153 -12.07 6.47 3.63
CA PRO A 153 -10.76 5.85 3.76
C PRO A 153 -9.63 6.86 3.54
N ASP A 154 -8.44 6.55 4.01
CA ASP A 154 -7.26 7.38 3.84
C ASP A 154 -6.73 7.34 2.40
N GLY A 155 -6.86 6.20 1.74
CA GLY A 155 -6.57 5.99 0.32
C GLY A 155 -7.51 4.95 -0.26
N ILE A 156 -7.59 4.89 -1.58
CA ILE A 156 -8.38 3.89 -2.31
C ILE A 156 -7.44 3.14 -3.26
N LYS A 157 -7.40 1.82 -3.15
CA LYS A 157 -6.67 0.97 -4.07
C LYS A 157 -7.57 0.58 -5.25
N VAL A 158 -7.06 0.62 -6.46
CA VAL A 158 -7.69 0.00 -7.64
C VAL A 158 -6.98 -1.32 -7.91
N PHE A 159 -7.70 -2.45 -7.80
CA PHE A 159 -7.10 -3.78 -7.94
C PHE A 159 -8.08 -4.82 -8.53
N PRO A 160 -7.63 -5.63 -9.50
CA PRO A 160 -6.37 -5.52 -10.24
C PRO A 160 -6.43 -4.39 -11.30
N ALA A 161 -5.44 -3.50 -11.29
CA ALA A 161 -5.46 -2.31 -12.14
C ALA A 161 -5.21 -2.62 -13.63
N ASP A 162 -4.46 -3.67 -13.93
CA ASP A 162 -4.19 -4.13 -15.30
C ASP A 162 -5.46 -4.56 -16.05
N SER A 163 -6.48 -5.06 -15.34
CA SER A 163 -7.77 -5.37 -15.95
C SER A 163 -8.49 -4.13 -16.52
N HIS A 164 -8.23 -2.96 -15.94
CA HIS A 164 -8.75 -1.68 -16.44
C HIS A 164 -7.78 -1.02 -17.42
N GLY A 165 -6.48 -1.17 -17.20
CA GLY A 165 -5.46 -0.35 -17.82
C GLY A 165 -5.55 1.13 -17.39
N PRO A 166 -4.56 1.97 -17.75
CA PRO A 166 -4.56 3.40 -17.38
C PRO A 166 -5.80 4.16 -17.88
N GLY A 167 -6.27 3.86 -19.10
CA GLY A 167 -7.48 4.46 -19.69
C GLY A 167 -8.76 4.09 -18.94
N GLY A 168 -8.89 2.81 -18.54
CA GLY A 168 -10.01 2.34 -17.74
C GLY A 168 -10.03 2.94 -16.33
N VAL A 169 -8.86 3.08 -15.69
CA VAL A 169 -8.75 3.79 -14.39
C VAL A 169 -9.16 5.26 -14.53
N LYS A 170 -8.74 5.94 -15.61
CA LYS A 170 -9.19 7.31 -15.90
C LYS A 170 -10.71 7.40 -15.98
N SER A 171 -11.34 6.46 -16.71
CA SER A 171 -12.78 6.41 -16.87
C SER A 171 -13.51 6.05 -15.57
N LEU A 172 -12.95 5.14 -14.76
CA LEU A 172 -13.45 4.79 -13.43
C LEU A 172 -13.56 6.01 -12.50
N LEU A 173 -12.57 6.91 -12.56
CA LEU A 173 -12.48 8.11 -11.73
C LEU A 173 -13.26 9.32 -12.29
N ALA A 174 -13.59 9.32 -13.57
CA ALA A 174 -14.22 10.46 -14.26
C ALA A 174 -15.55 10.95 -13.65
N PRO A 175 -16.43 10.09 -13.08
CA PRO A 175 -17.68 10.54 -12.46
C PRO A 175 -17.48 11.31 -11.15
N CYS A 176 -16.27 11.29 -10.56
CA CYS A 176 -16.02 11.94 -9.28
C CYS A 176 -15.98 13.46 -9.42
N VAL A 177 -16.62 14.17 -8.46
CA VAL A 177 -16.63 15.63 -8.42
C VAL A 177 -15.27 16.15 -7.97
N ARG A 178 -14.52 16.76 -8.89
CA ARG A 178 -13.14 17.21 -8.66
C ARG A 178 -13.02 18.16 -7.46
N GLU A 179 -13.92 19.10 -7.30
CA GLU A 179 -13.91 20.09 -6.23
C GLU A 179 -14.00 19.47 -4.83
N ARG A 180 -14.69 18.32 -4.71
CA ARG A 180 -14.86 17.60 -3.45
C ARG A 180 -13.81 16.51 -3.21
N HIS A 181 -13.22 15.97 -4.28
CA HIS A 181 -12.40 14.77 -4.21
C HIS A 181 -10.92 15.00 -4.56
N ALA A 182 -10.56 16.24 -4.93
CA ALA A 182 -9.19 16.58 -5.28
C ALA A 182 -8.20 16.22 -4.16
N GLY A 183 -7.04 15.69 -4.56
CA GLY A 183 -5.98 15.31 -3.64
C GLY A 183 -6.17 13.99 -2.88
N ARG A 184 -7.31 13.30 -3.02
CA ARG A 184 -7.45 11.96 -2.45
C ARG A 184 -6.50 10.97 -3.10
N LEU A 185 -6.00 10.03 -2.30
CA LEU A 185 -5.03 9.03 -2.74
C LEU A 185 -5.71 7.91 -3.52
N ILE A 186 -5.22 7.65 -4.74
CA ILE A 186 -5.61 6.49 -5.55
C ILE A 186 -4.38 5.65 -5.83
N MET A 187 -4.44 4.36 -5.49
CA MET A 187 -3.33 3.42 -5.58
C MET A 187 -3.63 2.30 -6.59
N PRO A 188 -3.29 2.47 -7.88
CA PRO A 188 -3.38 1.39 -8.84
C PRO A 188 -2.36 0.31 -8.47
N THR A 189 -2.80 -0.95 -8.46
CA THR A 189 -1.95 -2.11 -8.15
C THR A 189 -2.38 -3.31 -9.01
N GLY A 190 -1.43 -4.14 -9.40
CA GLY A 190 -1.62 -5.20 -10.42
C GLY A 190 -1.21 -4.69 -11.79
N GLY A 191 -0.21 -5.35 -12.41
CA GLY A 191 0.33 -4.97 -13.72
C GLY A 191 1.02 -3.61 -13.80
N VAL A 192 1.20 -2.91 -12.66
CA VAL A 192 1.90 -1.62 -12.62
C VAL A 192 3.40 -1.86 -12.67
N ASN A 193 4.05 -1.27 -13.67
CA ASN A 193 5.48 -1.40 -13.94
C ASN A 193 6.07 -0.08 -14.46
N PHE A 194 7.30 -0.09 -14.98
CA PHE A 194 7.98 1.11 -15.51
C PHE A 194 7.27 1.75 -16.71
N GLU A 195 6.63 0.94 -17.56
CA GLU A 195 5.95 1.41 -18.76
C GLU A 195 4.55 1.94 -18.47
N THR A 196 3.83 1.28 -17.56
CA THR A 196 2.45 1.60 -17.23
C THR A 196 2.32 2.61 -16.08
N GLY A 197 3.29 2.65 -15.16
CA GLY A 197 3.27 3.52 -13.98
C GLY A 197 3.10 5.02 -14.31
N PRO A 198 3.90 5.60 -15.24
CA PRO A 198 3.71 6.99 -15.66
C PRO A 198 2.31 7.26 -16.23
N LYS A 199 1.76 6.33 -17.02
CA LYS A 199 0.43 6.44 -17.62
C LYS A 199 -0.69 6.39 -16.56
N TYR A 200 -0.52 5.57 -15.50
CA TYR A 200 -1.45 5.58 -14.36
C TYR A 200 -1.36 6.89 -13.58
N ARG A 201 -0.17 7.44 -13.37
CA ARG A 201 -0.01 8.76 -12.73
C ARG A 201 -0.75 9.83 -13.50
N GLU A 202 -0.57 9.91 -14.82
CA GLU A 202 -1.26 10.85 -15.68
C GLU A 202 -2.78 10.68 -15.61
N ALA A 203 -3.27 9.44 -15.78
CA ALA A 203 -4.70 9.11 -15.76
C ALA A 203 -5.39 9.51 -14.45
N ILE A 204 -4.75 9.28 -13.32
CA ILE A 204 -5.26 9.61 -11.99
C ILE A 204 -5.21 11.12 -11.75
N SER A 205 -4.09 11.76 -12.05
CA SER A 205 -3.90 13.21 -11.87
C SER A 205 -4.84 14.04 -12.76
N ALA A 206 -5.18 13.56 -13.96
CA ALA A 206 -6.12 14.21 -14.85
C ALA A 206 -7.52 14.40 -14.22
N ASN A 207 -7.91 13.54 -13.28
CA ASN A 207 -9.15 13.64 -12.50
C ASN A 207 -8.98 14.39 -11.16
N GLY A 208 -7.80 14.97 -10.89
CA GLY A 208 -7.51 15.73 -9.67
C GLY A 208 -7.10 14.89 -8.46
N PHE A 209 -6.94 13.58 -8.61
CA PHE A 209 -6.49 12.69 -7.55
C PHE A 209 -4.97 12.67 -7.41
N THR A 210 -4.46 12.21 -6.28
CA THR A 210 -3.04 11.99 -6.05
C THR A 210 -2.69 10.52 -6.31
N PRO A 211 -1.88 10.20 -7.32
CA PRO A 211 -1.48 8.83 -7.64
C PRO A 211 -0.41 8.31 -6.70
N ILE A 212 -0.60 7.10 -6.18
CA ILE A 212 0.40 6.33 -5.45
C ILE A 212 0.54 4.97 -6.14
N LEU A 213 1.69 4.65 -6.70
CA LEU A 213 1.86 3.41 -7.45
C LEU A 213 2.12 2.23 -6.53
N GLY A 214 1.24 1.23 -6.51
CA GLY A 214 1.44 -0.05 -5.83
C GLY A 214 2.09 -1.05 -6.78
N MET A 215 3.36 -1.44 -6.55
CA MET A 215 4.07 -2.30 -7.50
C MET A 215 5.15 -3.16 -6.85
N SER A 216 5.41 -4.35 -7.43
CA SER A 216 6.52 -5.23 -7.05
C SER A 216 7.80 -5.01 -7.90
N ALA A 217 7.69 -4.25 -8.99
CA ALA A 217 8.83 -3.97 -9.88
C ALA A 217 10.10 -3.44 -9.18
N PRO A 218 10.02 -2.69 -8.05
CA PRO A 218 11.22 -2.31 -7.30
C PRO A 218 12.05 -3.48 -6.76
N LEU A 219 11.46 -4.67 -6.65
CA LEU A 219 12.12 -5.89 -6.16
C LEU A 219 12.38 -6.93 -7.26
N GLU A 220 12.32 -6.52 -8.53
CA GLU A 220 12.44 -7.43 -9.68
C GLU A 220 13.76 -8.21 -9.72
N LEU A 221 14.88 -7.59 -9.35
CA LEU A 221 16.17 -8.29 -9.31
C LEU A 221 16.22 -9.37 -8.23
N VAL A 222 15.54 -9.17 -7.11
CA VAL A 222 15.44 -10.17 -6.03
C VAL A 222 14.77 -11.44 -6.55
N GLU A 223 13.73 -11.30 -7.36
CA GLU A 223 13.07 -12.44 -8.01
C GLU A 223 13.95 -13.07 -9.10
N LYS A 224 14.52 -12.25 -9.97
CA LYS A 224 15.36 -12.73 -11.10
C LYS A 224 16.61 -13.49 -10.63
N GLU A 225 17.27 -12.99 -9.60
CA GLU A 225 18.48 -13.62 -9.04
C GLU A 225 18.16 -14.69 -7.98
N ASN A 226 16.88 -14.87 -7.64
CA ASN A 226 16.41 -15.77 -6.58
C ASN A 226 17.15 -15.57 -5.23
N LYS A 227 17.29 -14.31 -4.82
CA LYS A 227 18.00 -13.90 -3.60
C LYS A 227 17.08 -13.17 -2.61
N PRO A 228 16.04 -13.83 -2.06
CA PRO A 228 15.16 -13.20 -1.10
C PRO A 228 15.95 -12.81 0.17
N GLY A 229 15.73 -11.56 0.65
CA GLY A 229 16.37 -11.05 1.87
C GLY A 229 17.84 -10.67 1.73
N ASP A 230 18.43 -10.77 0.53
CA ASP A 230 19.80 -10.29 0.29
C ASP A 230 19.81 -8.76 0.15
N ALA A 231 20.36 -8.08 1.17
CA ALA A 231 20.35 -6.63 1.27
C ALA A 231 21.04 -5.92 0.09
N GLU A 232 22.11 -6.49 -0.46
CA GLU A 232 22.83 -5.91 -1.59
C GLU A 232 21.98 -5.99 -2.87
N THR A 233 21.39 -7.15 -3.15
CA THR A 233 20.50 -7.33 -4.29
C THR A 233 19.26 -6.43 -4.19
N ILE A 234 18.68 -6.29 -2.98
CA ILE A 234 17.54 -5.38 -2.74
C ILE A 234 17.94 -3.94 -3.05
N ARG A 235 19.06 -3.44 -2.51
CA ARG A 235 19.55 -2.08 -2.78
C ARG A 235 19.81 -1.83 -4.24
N ARG A 236 20.44 -2.77 -4.96
CA ARG A 236 20.66 -2.66 -6.42
C ARG A 236 19.32 -2.59 -7.17
N SER A 237 18.35 -3.43 -6.80
CA SER A 237 17.03 -3.44 -7.41
C SER A 237 16.31 -2.12 -7.23
N LEU A 238 16.32 -1.57 -6.02
CA LEU A 238 15.72 -0.27 -5.70
C LEU A 238 16.40 0.90 -6.43
N ALA A 239 17.74 0.89 -6.51
CA ALA A 239 18.49 1.90 -7.24
C ALA A 239 18.21 1.85 -8.76
N GLU A 240 18.14 0.66 -9.34
CA GLU A 240 17.76 0.49 -10.75
C GLU A 240 16.33 0.96 -11.00
N PHE A 241 15.39 0.64 -10.09
CA PHE A 241 14.02 1.13 -10.13
C PHE A 241 13.97 2.66 -10.14
N ALA A 242 14.65 3.32 -9.19
CA ALA A 242 14.67 4.78 -9.10
C ALA A 242 15.20 5.42 -10.40
N ARG A 243 16.27 4.86 -10.99
CA ARG A 243 16.84 5.32 -12.27
C ARG A 243 15.85 5.19 -13.43
N LYS A 244 15.16 4.03 -13.53
CA LYS A 244 14.16 3.79 -14.59
C LYS A 244 12.96 4.73 -14.46
N MET A 245 12.47 4.94 -13.24
CA MET A 245 11.35 5.87 -13.00
C MET A 245 11.72 7.33 -13.32
N ALA A 246 12.93 7.76 -13.01
CA ALA A 246 13.42 9.10 -13.36
C ALA A 246 13.57 9.29 -14.90
N ALA A 247 13.93 8.24 -15.62
CA ALA A 247 14.00 8.27 -17.08
C ALA A 247 12.63 8.28 -17.76
N ALA A 248 11.63 7.59 -17.17
CA ALA A 248 10.27 7.49 -17.70
C ALA A 248 9.41 8.73 -17.42
N GLY A 249 9.83 9.61 -16.51
CA GLY A 249 9.15 10.89 -16.19
C GLY A 249 9.63 12.09 -17.01
N LYS A 250 10.54 11.85 -17.94
CA LYS A 250 11.01 12.84 -18.93
C LYS A 250 10.30 12.65 -20.26
#